data_7d28733fe3b722c1a3721b72c517e440
#
_entry.id   7d28733fe3b722c1a3721b72c517e440
#
_cell.length_a   1.000
_cell.length_b   1.000
_cell.length_c   1.000
_cell.angle_alpha   90.00
_cell.angle_beta   90.00
_cell.angle_gamma   90.00
#
_symmetry.space_group_name_H-M   'P 1'
#
loop_
_entity.id
_entity.type
_entity.pdbx_description
1 polymer ?
#
loop_
_entity_poly.entity_id
_entity_poly.type
_entity_poly.pdbx_seq_one_letter_code
_entity_poly.pdbx_strand_id
1 'polypeptide(L)'
;SPRGFWLGKAYQATSATEGVGYNRWRLPGGKVVRNGRFATKMGTSLIDGKPALMMYYGAYNQDSTLVDEIRKLNDYVYLGLGSTEAADGTRSEPGHFMLVGPTDEWVGVSDF
;
A
#
# COMPACT_ATOMS: atom_id res chain seq x y z
N SER A 1 0.23 19.65 -2.63
CA SER A 1 0.67 19.11 -1.35
C SER A 1 2.14 19.45 -1.12
N PRO A 2 2.54 19.83 0.12
CA PRO A 2 3.95 20.00 0.46
C PRO A 2 4.77 18.73 0.20
N ARG A 3 4.13 17.57 0.22
CA ARG A 3 4.77 16.26 -0.04
C ARG A 3 4.84 15.91 -1.52
N GLY A 4 4.24 16.76 -2.39
CA GLY A 4 4.13 16.48 -3.82
C GLY A 4 2.95 15.59 -4.16
N PHE A 5 3.08 14.83 -5.25
CA PHE A 5 2.01 13.96 -5.76
C PHE A 5 2.32 12.50 -5.48
N TRP A 6 1.34 11.81 -4.91
CA TRP A 6 1.39 10.36 -4.83
C TRP A 6 1.19 9.75 -6.23
N LEU A 7 2.14 8.93 -6.65
CA LEU A 7 2.13 8.29 -7.96
C LEU A 7 1.55 6.89 -7.93
N GLY A 8 1.54 6.26 -6.77
CA GLY A 8 1.04 4.91 -6.62
C GLY A 8 1.96 4.04 -5.78
N LYS A 9 1.82 2.74 -5.96
CA LYS A 9 2.55 1.72 -5.21
C LYS A 9 3.32 0.82 -6.17
N ALA A 10 4.41 0.28 -5.67
CA ALA A 10 5.09 -0.85 -6.29
C ALA A 10 5.18 -1.97 -5.27
N TYR A 11 4.92 -3.19 -5.67
CA TYR A 11 5.03 -4.34 -4.77
C TYR A 11 5.33 -5.60 -5.55
N GLN A 12 6.00 -6.54 -4.90
CA GLN A 12 6.44 -7.78 -5.50
C GLN A 12 6.28 -8.92 -4.50
N ALA A 13 5.80 -10.05 -4.99
CA ALA A 13 5.71 -11.27 -4.20
C ALA A 13 7.10 -11.79 -3.84
N THR A 14 7.28 -12.21 -2.59
CA THR A 14 8.48 -12.91 -2.10
C THR A 14 8.20 -14.38 -1.86
N SER A 15 6.93 -14.76 -1.84
CA SER A 15 6.44 -16.14 -1.74
C SER A 15 5.06 -16.22 -2.40
N ALA A 16 4.42 -17.36 -2.30
CA ALA A 16 3.06 -17.56 -2.83
C ALA A 16 2.02 -16.65 -2.14
N THR A 17 2.26 -16.23 -0.89
CA THR A 17 1.28 -15.50 -0.08
C THR A 17 1.77 -14.18 0.47
N GLU A 18 3.07 -13.87 0.38
CA GLU A 18 3.65 -12.70 0.99
C GLU A 18 4.48 -11.90 -0.01
N GLY A 19 4.72 -10.66 0.31
CA GLY A 19 5.52 -9.77 -0.52
C GLY A 19 5.93 -8.51 0.22
N VAL A 20 6.49 -7.57 -0.53
CA VAL A 20 7.01 -6.31 -0.02
C VAL A 20 6.79 -5.22 -1.07
N GLY A 21 6.63 -3.99 -0.60
CA GLY A 21 6.46 -2.87 -1.50
C GLY A 21 6.71 -1.52 -0.84
N TYR A 22 6.43 -0.50 -1.61
CA TYR A 22 6.61 0.89 -1.21
C TYR A 22 5.65 1.80 -1.98
N ASN A 23 5.51 3.03 -1.51
CA ASN A 23 4.79 4.09 -2.20
C ASN A 23 5.78 4.94 -2.99
N ARG A 24 5.30 5.50 -4.09
CA ARG A 24 6.07 6.39 -4.95
C ARG A 24 5.43 7.77 -4.94
N TRP A 25 6.28 8.80 -4.84
CA TRP A 25 5.86 10.18 -4.80
C TRP A 25 6.73 11.01 -5.74
N ARG A 26 6.12 11.99 -6.41
CA ARG A 26 6.84 13.05 -7.12
C ARG A 26 6.90 14.25 -6.22
N LEU A 27 8.09 14.61 -5.78
CA LEU A 27 8.29 15.78 -4.91
C LEU A 27 8.12 17.09 -5.70
N PRO A 28 7.85 18.21 -5.01
CA PRO A 28 8.00 19.53 -5.62
C PRO A 28 9.39 19.61 -6.24
N GLY A 29 9.46 20.07 -7.50
CA GLY A 29 10.72 20.07 -8.27
C GLY A 29 10.90 18.85 -9.17
N GLY A 30 10.05 17.80 -9.03
CA GLY A 30 9.96 16.72 -9.99
C GLY A 30 10.70 15.44 -9.63
N LYS A 31 11.51 15.41 -8.57
CA LYS A 31 12.20 14.19 -8.15
C LYS A 31 11.19 13.13 -7.69
N VAL A 32 11.35 11.92 -8.17
CA VAL A 32 10.55 10.76 -7.72
C VAL A 32 11.28 10.04 -6.61
N VAL A 33 10.58 9.82 -5.49
CA VAL A 33 11.12 9.12 -4.32
C VAL A 33 10.24 7.94 -3.96
N ARG A 34 10.84 6.99 -3.25
CA ARG A 34 10.15 5.85 -2.66
C ARG A 34 10.06 6.06 -1.15
N ASN A 35 8.91 5.81 -0.58
CA ASN A 35 8.72 5.83 0.87
C ASN A 35 7.51 4.98 1.27
N GLY A 36 7.21 4.92 2.56
CA GLY A 36 6.08 4.18 3.05
C GLY A 36 6.17 2.69 2.70
N ARG A 37 7.27 2.06 3.11
CA ARG A 37 7.49 0.63 2.89
C ARG A 37 6.44 -0.19 3.64
N PHE A 38 5.99 -1.28 3.01
CA PHE A 38 4.99 -2.17 3.60
C PHE A 38 5.30 -3.62 3.27
N ALA A 39 4.80 -4.53 4.11
CA ALA A 39 4.75 -5.94 3.82
C ALA A 39 3.38 -6.29 3.27
N THR A 40 3.33 -7.21 2.31
CA THR A 40 2.05 -7.70 1.78
C THR A 40 1.79 -9.12 2.23
N LYS A 41 0.51 -9.44 2.39
CA LYS A 41 0.06 -10.79 2.73
C LYS A 41 -1.37 -10.96 2.24
N MET A 42 -1.65 -12.10 1.63
CA MET A 42 -3.04 -12.47 1.35
C MET A 42 -3.77 -12.68 2.66
N GLY A 43 -4.94 -12.10 2.78
CA GLY A 43 -5.70 -12.16 4.01
C GLY A 43 -7.16 -11.78 3.84
N THR A 44 -7.75 -11.38 4.93
CA THR A 44 -9.15 -11.01 5.02
C THR A 44 -9.28 -9.53 5.33
N SER A 45 -10.11 -8.84 4.55
CA SER A 45 -10.36 -7.41 4.72
C SER A 45 -10.82 -7.09 6.15
N LEU A 46 -10.21 -6.06 6.73
CA LEU A 46 -10.61 -5.50 8.02
C LEU A 46 -11.90 -4.67 7.92
N ILE A 47 -12.34 -4.38 6.71
CA ILE A 47 -13.50 -3.52 6.44
C ILE A 47 -14.74 -4.34 6.14
N ASP A 48 -14.65 -5.35 5.27
CA ASP A 48 -15.82 -6.10 4.80
C ASP A 48 -15.70 -7.63 4.93
N GLY A 49 -14.58 -8.14 5.45
CA GLY A 49 -14.37 -9.57 5.66
C GLY A 49 -14.13 -10.38 4.39
N LYS A 50 -13.99 -9.74 3.24
CA LYS A 50 -13.72 -10.44 1.97
C LYS A 50 -12.22 -10.64 1.78
N PRO A 51 -11.81 -11.60 0.93
CA PRO A 51 -10.39 -11.79 0.62
C PRO A 51 -9.78 -10.53 0.01
N ALA A 52 -8.58 -10.19 0.46
CA ALA A 52 -7.85 -9.03 -0.04
C ALA A 52 -6.34 -9.24 0.11
N LEU A 53 -5.55 -8.54 -0.70
CA LEU A 53 -4.12 -8.41 -0.47
C LEU A 53 -3.92 -7.30 0.55
N MET A 54 -3.39 -7.67 1.70
CA MET A 54 -3.18 -6.76 2.83
C MET A 54 -1.80 -6.14 2.76
N MET A 55 -1.69 -4.84 3.01
CA MET A 55 -0.44 -4.07 3.01
C MET A 55 -0.23 -3.47 4.39
N TYR A 56 0.74 -4.03 5.14
CA TYR A 56 0.99 -3.67 6.53
C TYR A 56 2.19 -2.73 6.63
N TYR A 57 1.94 -1.49 6.97
CA TYR A 57 3.00 -0.49 7.18
C TYR A 57 3.72 -0.70 8.52
N GLY A 58 3.02 -1.23 9.51
CA GLY A 58 3.59 -1.53 10.82
C GLY A 58 4.76 -2.51 10.79
N ALA A 59 4.91 -3.28 9.70
CA ALA A 59 6.04 -4.18 9.52
C ALA A 59 7.39 -3.43 9.46
N TYR A 60 7.39 -2.17 9.02
CA TYR A 60 8.60 -1.35 8.86
C TYR A 60 8.55 -0.03 9.64
N ASN A 61 7.40 0.30 10.21
CA ASN A 61 7.20 1.47 11.08
C ASN A 61 6.26 1.07 12.19
N GLN A 62 6.81 0.72 13.34
CA GLN A 62 6.04 0.17 14.46
C GLN A 62 5.01 1.15 15.04
N ASP A 63 5.14 2.45 14.75
CA ASP A 63 4.17 3.45 15.17
C ASP A 63 2.96 3.55 14.23
N SER A 64 3.04 2.91 13.08
CA SER A 64 1.95 2.95 12.09
C SER A 64 0.95 1.82 12.32
N THR A 65 -0.33 2.18 12.36
CA THR A 65 -1.43 1.23 12.35
C THR A 65 -2.12 1.16 10.98
N LEU A 66 -1.59 1.89 10.00
CA LEU A 66 -2.14 1.92 8.65
C LEU A 66 -2.07 0.56 7.99
N VAL A 67 -3.20 0.12 7.46
CA VAL A 67 -3.31 -1.05 6.60
C VAL A 67 -4.04 -0.63 5.34
N ASP A 68 -3.41 -0.85 4.19
CA ASP A 68 -4.08 -0.75 2.91
C ASP A 68 -4.51 -2.15 2.48
N GLU A 69 -5.64 -2.22 1.78
CA GLU A 69 -6.19 -3.47 1.26
C GLU A 69 -6.44 -3.30 -0.22
N ILE A 70 -5.93 -4.23 -1.01
CA ILE A 70 -6.06 -4.19 -2.46
C ILE A 70 -6.93 -5.35 -2.91
N ARG A 71 -7.88 -5.06 -3.79
CA ARG A 71 -8.64 -6.09 -4.50
C ARG A 71 -8.67 -5.81 -5.99
N LYS A 72 -8.46 -6.85 -6.75
CA LYS A 72 -8.38 -6.79 -8.20
C LYS A 72 -9.78 -6.66 -8.80
N LEU A 73 -9.98 -5.64 -9.64
CA LEU A 73 -11.22 -5.47 -10.41
C LEU A 73 -11.09 -6.10 -11.79
N ASN A 74 -9.91 -5.96 -12.42
CA ASN A 74 -9.54 -6.63 -13.67
C ASN A 74 -8.01 -6.67 -13.74
N ASP A 75 -7.44 -7.08 -14.88
CA ASP A 75 -5.98 -7.27 -15.00
C ASP A 75 -5.16 -6.00 -14.82
N TYR A 76 -5.78 -4.83 -14.88
CA TYR A 76 -5.07 -3.54 -14.86
C TYR A 76 -5.56 -2.59 -13.77
N VAL A 77 -6.66 -2.92 -13.09
CA VAL A 77 -7.28 -2.00 -12.12
C VAL A 77 -7.51 -2.70 -10.80
N TYR A 78 -7.06 -2.04 -9.74
CA TYR A 78 -7.21 -2.52 -8.36
C TYR A 78 -7.89 -1.45 -7.53
N LEU A 79 -8.85 -1.84 -6.71
CA LEU A 79 -9.48 -0.97 -5.72
C LEU A 79 -8.71 -1.10 -4.40
N GLY A 80 -8.37 0.04 -3.81
CA GLY A 80 -7.70 0.11 -2.51
C GLY A 80 -8.58 0.73 -1.44
N LEU A 81 -8.44 0.21 -0.23
CA LEU A 81 -9.04 0.75 0.98
C LEU A 81 -7.94 0.90 2.03
N GLY A 82 -7.77 2.10 2.58
CA GLY A 82 -6.79 2.34 3.62
C GLY A 82 -7.47 2.71 4.94
N SER A 83 -7.05 2.11 6.05
CA SER A 83 -7.61 2.39 7.35
C SER A 83 -6.55 2.31 8.46
N THR A 84 -6.81 3.00 9.56
CA THR A 84 -5.95 3.01 10.75
C THR A 84 -6.72 2.53 11.97
N GLU A 85 -6.00 2.08 12.99
CA GLU A 85 -6.57 1.67 14.27
C GLU A 85 -6.31 2.75 15.30
N ALA A 86 -7.37 3.19 16.00
CA ALA A 86 -7.27 4.11 17.10
C ALA A 86 -6.79 3.40 18.37
N ALA A 87 -6.39 4.18 19.39
CA ALA A 87 -5.92 3.64 20.67
C ALA A 87 -6.94 2.72 21.36
N ASP A 88 -8.23 2.95 21.13
CA ASP A 88 -9.30 2.11 21.68
C ASP A 88 -9.62 0.87 20.86
N GLY A 89 -8.86 0.62 19.78
CA GLY A 89 -9.03 -0.53 18.91
C GLY A 89 -10.03 -0.34 17.78
N THR A 90 -10.69 0.82 17.70
CA THR A 90 -11.63 1.09 16.61
C THR A 90 -10.89 1.41 15.32
N ARG A 91 -11.46 1.00 14.19
CA ARG A 91 -10.90 1.25 12.87
C ARG A 91 -11.51 2.51 12.26
N SER A 92 -10.67 3.33 11.63
CA SER A 92 -11.11 4.54 10.94
C SER A 92 -12.04 4.22 9.76
N GLU A 93 -12.81 5.22 9.33
CA GLU A 93 -13.46 5.16 8.03
C GLU A 93 -12.40 4.94 6.95
N PRO A 94 -12.61 4.01 6.00
CA PRO A 94 -11.59 3.73 5.00
C PRO A 94 -11.46 4.86 3.98
N GLY A 95 -10.22 5.22 3.67
CA GLY A 95 -9.92 6.02 2.48
C GLY A 95 -9.89 5.11 1.27
N HIS A 96 -10.35 5.61 0.13
CA HIS A 96 -10.39 4.86 -1.12
C HIS A 96 -9.31 5.35 -2.07
N PHE A 97 -8.71 4.41 -2.80
CA PHE A 97 -7.81 4.74 -3.88
C PHE A 97 -7.89 3.67 -4.97
N MET A 98 -7.39 3.99 -6.14
CA MET A 98 -7.31 3.04 -7.25
C MET A 98 -5.88 2.95 -7.73
N LEU A 99 -5.49 1.76 -8.13
CA LEU A 99 -4.21 1.51 -8.79
C LEU A 99 -4.50 1.03 -10.21
N VAL A 100 -3.75 1.57 -11.16
CA VAL A 100 -3.83 1.21 -12.57
C VAL A 100 -2.43 0.81 -13.02
N GLY A 101 -2.29 -0.35 -13.58
CA GLY A 101 -0.99 -0.81 -14.04
C GLY A 101 -0.89 -2.32 -14.10
N PRO A 102 0.34 -2.85 -14.17
CA PRO A 102 1.63 -2.16 -13.91
C PRO A 102 2.02 -1.16 -15.00
N THR A 103 2.72 -0.09 -14.61
CA THR A 103 3.18 0.96 -15.52
C THR A 103 4.69 1.07 -15.61
N ASP A 104 5.39 0.65 -14.56
CA ASP A 104 6.84 0.75 -14.45
C ASP A 104 7.42 -0.53 -13.90
N GLU A 105 8.73 -0.70 -14.09
CA GLU A 105 9.44 -1.86 -13.58
C GLU A 105 9.67 -1.77 -12.07
N TRP A 106 9.74 -2.92 -11.42
CA TRP A 106 10.14 -3.05 -10.04
C TRP A 106 11.63 -2.70 -9.89
N VAL A 107 11.95 -1.77 -9.00
CA VAL A 107 13.33 -1.35 -8.75
C VAL A 107 13.87 -1.78 -7.38
N GLY A 108 13.08 -2.54 -6.63
CA GLY A 108 13.51 -3.13 -5.36
C GLY A 108 13.45 -2.18 -4.17
N VAL A 109 13.88 -2.69 -3.03
CA VAL A 109 13.84 -2.00 -1.73
C VAL A 109 15.22 -1.91 -1.06
N SER A 110 16.29 -2.24 -1.76
CA SER A 110 17.63 -2.39 -1.16
C SER A 110 18.23 -1.08 -0.66
N ASP A 111 17.82 0.04 -1.19
CA ASP A 111 18.30 1.38 -0.83
C ASP A 111 17.20 2.21 -0.14
N PHE A 112 16.28 1.56 0.46
CA PHE A 112 15.07 2.17 1.03
C PHE A 112 15.24 2.57 2.49
#